data_980fbeb60560ee326ff863c576aa5930
#
_entry.id   980fbeb60560ee326ff863c576aa5930
#
_cell.length_a   1.000
_cell.length_b   1.000
_cell.length_c   1.000
_cell.angle_alpha   90.00
_cell.angle_beta   90.00
_cell.angle_gamma   90.00
#
_symmetry.space_group_name_H-M   'P 1'
#
loop_
_entity.id
_entity.type
_entity.pdbx_description
1 polymer ?
#
loop_
_entity_poly.entity_id
_entity_poly.type
_entity_poly.pdbx_seq_one_letter_code
_entity_poly.pdbx_strand_id
1 'polypeptide(L)'
;ACNDETIFVGPTTDDLQGEYRHTDNLHLSKLGLIEHGKRWADVVYNKMITAYEVSMDTNTKHGQISGEKSTYHAGDIVKVSVKADEGYYLKIGSFKVNGKQEALDGSSFVMHAENAVMTGEFVTIDELVGFLKDELDKAKKIDAAKYEEVSATALKNAILAGEQAIITPAVTGEQVQKCTVELMTAQTSLVEKSVPDATPTPL
;
A
#
# COMPACT_ATOMS: atom_id res chain seq x y z
N ALA A 1 11.76 7.89 13.16
CA ALA A 1 11.74 8.35 11.78
C ALA A 1 10.28 8.29 11.31
N CYS A 2 9.79 9.35 10.68
CA CYS A 2 8.45 9.38 10.09
C CYS A 2 8.50 8.53 8.81
N ASN A 3 7.63 7.53 8.70
CA ASN A 3 7.53 6.66 7.52
C ASN A 3 6.51 7.19 6.49
N ASP A 4 6.04 8.42 6.66
CA ASP A 4 5.14 9.06 5.71
C ASP A 4 5.97 9.62 4.54
N GLU A 5 5.76 9.09 3.36
CA GLU A 5 6.50 9.46 2.14
C GLU A 5 6.19 10.85 1.61
N THR A 6 5.10 11.45 2.08
CA THR A 6 4.78 12.86 1.83
C THR A 6 5.61 13.79 2.70
N ILE A 7 6.27 13.27 3.74
CA ILE A 7 7.13 14.00 4.66
C ILE A 7 8.58 13.60 4.41
N PHE A 8 9.40 14.54 4.00
CA PHE A 8 10.83 14.33 3.79
C PHE A 8 11.68 15.20 4.71
N VAL A 9 12.88 14.72 4.98
CA VAL A 9 13.85 15.46 5.82
C VAL A 9 14.33 16.70 5.06
N GLY A 10 14.23 17.85 5.69
CA GLY A 10 14.76 19.10 5.17
C GLY A 10 16.30 19.11 5.20
N PRO A 11 16.94 20.17 4.65
CA PRO A 11 18.37 20.29 4.63
C PRO A 11 18.94 20.50 6.04
N THR A 12 20.12 19.95 6.30
CA THR A 12 20.88 20.27 7.51
C THR A 12 21.30 21.72 7.48
N THR A 13 21.06 22.47 8.56
CA THR A 13 21.39 23.89 8.68
C THR A 13 22.18 24.23 9.95
N ASP A 14 22.55 23.21 10.74
CA ASP A 14 23.29 23.38 11.99
C ASP A 14 24.74 23.87 11.79
N ASP A 15 25.29 23.68 10.59
CA ASP A 15 26.59 24.17 10.15
C ASP A 15 26.58 25.64 9.71
N LEU A 16 25.41 26.29 9.61
CA LEU A 16 25.28 27.69 9.30
C LEU A 16 25.64 28.53 10.54
N GLN A 17 26.93 28.69 10.79
CA GLN A 17 27.53 29.41 11.91
C GLN A 17 28.30 30.66 11.42
N GLY A 18 28.84 31.45 12.35
CA GLY A 18 29.67 32.63 12.03
C GLY A 18 28.92 33.69 11.21
N GLU A 19 29.37 33.98 9.99
CA GLU A 19 28.77 34.96 9.09
C GLU A 19 27.32 34.69 8.70
N TYR A 20 26.90 33.40 8.81
CA TYR A 20 25.53 32.99 8.57
C TYR A 20 24.59 33.30 9.74
N ARG A 21 25.13 33.71 10.92
CA ARG A 21 24.35 34.08 12.09
C ARG A 21 24.35 35.58 12.31
N HIS A 22 23.27 36.08 12.91
CA HIS A 22 23.21 37.44 13.42
C HIS A 22 24.10 37.58 14.67
N THR A 23 24.32 38.79 15.14
CA THR A 23 25.17 39.10 16.32
C THR A 23 24.74 38.39 17.60
N ASP A 24 23.48 37.91 17.66
CA ASP A 24 22.94 37.11 18.76
C ASP A 24 23.26 35.61 18.68
N ASN A 25 23.87 35.15 17.60
CA ASN A 25 24.17 33.77 17.30
C ASN A 25 22.94 32.80 17.26
N LEU A 26 21.73 33.32 17.34
CA LEU A 26 20.48 32.55 17.32
C LEU A 26 19.80 32.66 15.95
N HIS A 27 19.61 33.87 15.46
CA HIS A 27 18.93 34.14 14.22
C HIS A 27 19.89 34.06 13.02
N LEU A 28 19.37 33.65 11.86
CA LEU A 28 20.14 33.68 10.63
C LEU A 28 20.35 35.14 10.17
N SER A 29 21.57 35.44 9.76
CA SER A 29 21.89 36.71 9.07
C SER A 29 21.23 36.73 7.68
N LYS A 30 21.33 37.86 6.96
CA LYS A 30 20.89 37.94 5.57
C LYS A 30 21.56 36.85 4.71
N LEU A 31 22.85 36.59 4.90
CA LEU A 31 23.60 35.56 4.20
C LEU A 31 23.12 34.19 4.61
N GLY A 32 22.87 33.96 5.89
CA GLY A 32 22.33 32.71 6.41
C GLY A 32 20.94 32.40 5.87
N LEU A 33 20.05 33.38 5.73
CA LEU A 33 18.73 33.20 5.12
C LEU A 33 18.82 32.83 3.64
N ILE A 34 19.75 33.47 2.90
CA ILE A 34 19.97 33.13 1.49
C ILE A 34 20.45 31.68 1.34
N GLU A 35 21.44 31.26 2.13
CA GLU A 35 22.00 29.93 2.09
C GLU A 35 20.97 28.87 2.54
N HIS A 36 20.22 29.16 3.60
CA HIS A 36 19.11 28.32 4.05
C HIS A 36 18.07 28.14 2.94
N GLY A 37 17.67 29.24 2.29
CA GLY A 37 16.73 29.21 1.16
C GLY A 37 17.24 28.40 -0.02
N LYS A 38 18.53 28.50 -0.38
CA LYS A 38 19.14 27.68 -1.43
C LYS A 38 19.08 26.19 -1.10
N ARG A 39 19.48 25.81 0.11
CA ARG A 39 19.47 24.40 0.53
C ARG A 39 18.06 23.81 0.49
N TRP A 40 17.05 24.59 0.91
CA TRP A 40 15.66 24.18 0.77
C TRP A 40 15.23 24.06 -0.69
N ALA A 41 15.61 25.01 -1.52
CA ALA A 41 15.32 24.96 -2.95
C ALA A 41 15.92 23.71 -3.60
N ASP A 42 17.17 23.36 -3.26
CA ASP A 42 17.84 22.18 -3.77
C ASP A 42 17.13 20.87 -3.33
N VAL A 43 16.74 20.77 -2.06
CA VAL A 43 16.01 19.60 -1.54
C VAL A 43 14.65 19.47 -2.24
N VAL A 44 13.87 20.54 -2.31
CA VAL A 44 12.55 20.55 -2.95
C VAL A 44 12.68 20.26 -4.45
N TYR A 45 13.60 20.95 -5.13
CA TYR A 45 13.83 20.78 -6.55
C TYR A 45 14.22 19.34 -6.90
N ASN A 46 15.22 18.77 -6.20
CA ASN A 46 15.63 17.40 -6.43
C ASN A 46 14.49 16.40 -6.17
N LYS A 47 13.68 16.63 -5.13
CA LYS A 47 12.53 15.79 -4.83
C LYS A 47 11.47 15.86 -5.94
N MET A 48 11.22 17.06 -6.50
CA MET A 48 10.19 17.28 -7.51
C MET A 48 10.60 16.89 -8.93
N ILE A 49 11.89 16.95 -9.26
CA ILE A 49 12.36 16.69 -10.65
C ILE A 49 13.00 15.33 -10.84
N THR A 50 13.43 14.66 -9.74
CA THR A 50 13.99 13.31 -9.88
C THR A 50 12.90 12.35 -10.30
N ALA A 51 13.04 11.82 -11.49
CA ALA A 51 12.16 10.77 -12.01
C ALA A 51 12.77 9.40 -11.70
N TYR A 52 11.92 8.48 -11.30
CA TYR A 52 12.27 7.10 -10.98
C TYR A 52 11.63 6.15 -11.98
N GLU A 53 12.35 5.11 -12.35
CA GLU A 53 11.88 4.13 -13.31
C GLU A 53 10.94 3.11 -12.65
N VAL A 54 9.94 2.67 -13.42
CA VAL A 54 9.04 1.58 -13.08
C VAL A 54 9.30 0.42 -14.03
N SER A 55 9.62 -0.73 -13.50
CA SER A 55 9.90 -1.95 -14.27
C SER A 55 9.23 -3.17 -13.63
N MET A 56 9.12 -4.25 -14.39
CA MET A 56 8.68 -5.56 -13.89
C MET A 56 9.90 -6.45 -13.67
N ASP A 57 9.85 -7.26 -12.61
CA ASP A 57 10.85 -8.32 -12.40
C ASP A 57 10.79 -9.33 -13.56
N THR A 58 11.94 -9.61 -14.14
CA THR A 58 12.10 -10.54 -15.27
C THR A 58 11.77 -12.00 -14.92
N ASN A 59 11.70 -12.34 -13.63
CA ASN A 59 11.30 -13.66 -13.16
C ASN A 59 9.77 -13.84 -13.07
N THR A 60 8.98 -12.77 -13.22
CA THR A 60 7.52 -12.87 -13.28
C THR A 60 7.11 -13.69 -14.52
N LYS A 61 6.32 -14.74 -14.31
CA LYS A 61 5.85 -15.67 -15.35
C LYS A 61 4.35 -15.58 -15.52
N HIS A 62 3.85 -15.99 -16.69
CA HIS A 62 2.44 -16.08 -17.03
C HIS A 62 1.67 -14.76 -17.00
N GLY A 63 2.39 -13.65 -17.21
CA GLY A 63 1.78 -12.34 -17.35
C GLY A 63 2.78 -11.21 -17.32
N GLN A 64 2.25 -10.01 -17.51
CA GLN A 64 3.00 -8.76 -17.54
C GLN A 64 2.35 -7.75 -16.59
N ILE A 65 3.19 -6.95 -15.94
CA ILE A 65 2.79 -5.86 -15.04
C ILE A 65 3.53 -4.61 -15.51
N SER A 66 2.81 -3.52 -15.77
CA SER A 66 3.42 -2.28 -16.24
C SER A 66 2.72 -1.06 -15.63
N GLY A 67 3.45 0.04 -15.48
CA GLY A 67 2.86 1.35 -15.25
C GLY A 67 2.36 1.97 -16.56
N GLU A 68 1.50 2.98 -16.49
CA GLU A 68 1.08 3.76 -17.67
C GLU A 68 2.26 4.52 -18.32
N LYS A 69 3.29 4.83 -17.53
CA LYS A 69 4.53 5.47 -17.95
C LYS A 69 5.72 4.66 -17.48
N SER A 70 6.89 4.89 -18.06
CA SER A 70 8.13 4.25 -17.62
C SER A 70 8.80 4.96 -16.44
N THR A 71 8.45 6.24 -16.19
CA THR A 71 9.04 7.07 -15.14
C THR A 71 7.99 7.90 -14.43
N TYR A 72 8.20 8.12 -13.12
CA TYR A 72 7.33 8.89 -12.23
C TYR A 72 8.17 9.66 -11.21
N HIS A 73 7.60 10.70 -10.61
CA HIS A 73 8.22 11.38 -9.47
C HIS A 73 7.76 10.74 -8.16
N ALA A 74 8.55 10.91 -7.12
CA ALA A 74 8.15 10.45 -5.79
C ALA A 74 6.84 11.12 -5.34
N GLY A 75 5.89 10.30 -4.86
CA GLY A 75 4.54 10.74 -4.50
C GLY A 75 3.49 10.62 -5.61
N ASP A 76 3.90 10.38 -6.86
CA ASP A 76 2.95 10.13 -7.94
C ASP A 76 2.19 8.81 -7.70
N ILE A 77 0.91 8.79 -8.05
CA ILE A 77 0.14 7.55 -8.11
C ILE A 77 0.47 6.83 -9.41
N VAL A 78 1.08 5.67 -9.30
CA VAL A 78 1.34 4.76 -10.42
C VAL A 78 0.12 3.87 -10.61
N LYS A 79 -0.62 4.07 -11.69
CA LYS A 79 -1.65 3.12 -12.11
C LYS A 79 -0.98 1.93 -12.78
N VAL A 80 -1.35 0.74 -12.36
CA VAL A 80 -0.76 -0.50 -12.82
C VAL A 80 -1.67 -1.18 -13.83
N SER A 81 -1.10 -1.60 -14.95
CA SER A 81 -1.76 -2.44 -15.94
C SER A 81 -1.26 -3.88 -15.77
N VAL A 82 -2.17 -4.80 -15.55
CA VAL A 82 -1.89 -6.23 -15.45
C VAL A 82 -2.44 -6.93 -16.68
N LYS A 83 -1.59 -7.67 -17.37
CA LYS A 83 -1.97 -8.51 -18.52
C LYS A 83 -1.52 -9.94 -18.26
N ALA A 84 -2.43 -10.77 -17.81
CA ALA A 84 -2.18 -12.20 -17.63
C ALA A 84 -2.18 -12.94 -18.98
N ASP A 85 -1.43 -14.03 -19.05
CA ASP A 85 -1.52 -15.00 -20.15
C ASP A 85 -2.88 -15.73 -20.10
N GLU A 86 -3.28 -16.35 -21.19
CA GLU A 86 -4.54 -17.08 -21.28
C GLU A 86 -4.63 -18.17 -20.19
N GLY A 87 -5.72 -18.16 -19.43
CA GLY A 87 -5.97 -19.10 -18.33
C GLY A 87 -5.27 -18.77 -17.01
N TYR A 88 -4.52 -17.67 -16.96
CA TYR A 88 -3.86 -17.19 -15.75
C TYR A 88 -4.49 -15.92 -15.21
N TYR A 89 -4.30 -15.66 -13.93
CA TYR A 89 -4.83 -14.51 -13.21
C TYR A 89 -3.82 -14.04 -12.17
N LEU A 90 -3.71 -12.73 -11.93
CA LEU A 90 -2.90 -12.23 -10.83
C LEU A 90 -3.49 -12.71 -9.50
N LYS A 91 -2.68 -13.38 -8.70
CA LYS A 91 -3.07 -13.83 -7.35
C LYS A 91 -3.21 -12.62 -6.43
N ILE A 92 -4.36 -12.51 -5.78
CA ILE A 92 -4.66 -11.42 -4.86
C ILE A 92 -3.64 -11.39 -3.70
N GLY A 93 -3.14 -10.19 -3.39
CA GLY A 93 -2.13 -9.98 -2.35
C GLY A 93 -0.71 -10.39 -2.74
N SER A 94 -0.47 -10.85 -3.99
CA SER A 94 0.87 -11.18 -4.47
C SER A 94 1.63 -9.99 -5.08
N PHE A 95 0.92 -8.91 -5.42
CA PHE A 95 1.53 -7.73 -6.00
C PHE A 95 2.44 -7.02 -5.00
N LYS A 96 3.68 -6.80 -5.40
CA LYS A 96 4.70 -6.13 -4.58
C LYS A 96 5.50 -5.15 -5.41
N VAL A 97 5.94 -4.10 -4.76
CA VAL A 97 6.92 -3.15 -5.29
C VAL A 97 8.15 -3.17 -4.37
N ASN A 98 9.32 -3.42 -4.93
CA ASN A 98 10.58 -3.58 -4.19
C ASN A 98 10.44 -4.58 -3.00
N GLY A 99 9.67 -5.65 -3.21
CA GLY A 99 9.42 -6.71 -2.22
C GLY A 99 8.37 -6.38 -1.15
N LYS A 100 7.83 -5.16 -1.10
CA LYS A 100 6.74 -4.76 -0.20
C LYS A 100 5.38 -4.95 -0.87
N GLN A 101 4.41 -5.48 -0.14
CA GLN A 101 3.06 -5.61 -0.65
C GLN A 101 2.40 -4.23 -0.76
N GLU A 102 1.77 -4.00 -1.89
CA GLU A 102 0.97 -2.81 -2.22
C GLU A 102 -0.53 -3.17 -2.31
N ALA A 103 -1.29 -2.53 -3.21
CA ALA A 103 -2.72 -2.83 -3.36
C ALA A 103 -2.96 -4.33 -3.59
N LEU A 104 -3.96 -4.91 -2.91
CA LEU A 104 -4.28 -6.34 -2.96
C LEU A 104 -4.55 -6.84 -4.39
N ASP A 105 -5.21 -6.02 -5.19
CA ASP A 105 -5.59 -6.30 -6.58
C ASP A 105 -4.52 -5.88 -7.61
N GLY A 106 -3.42 -5.28 -7.15
CA GLY A 106 -2.36 -4.80 -8.02
C GLY A 106 -2.75 -3.60 -8.88
N SER A 107 -3.76 -2.80 -8.48
CA SER A 107 -4.30 -1.71 -9.31
C SER A 107 -3.43 -0.46 -9.32
N SER A 108 -2.75 -0.14 -8.22
CA SER A 108 -1.93 1.06 -8.09
C SER A 108 -0.98 1.01 -6.89
N PHE A 109 0.01 1.90 -6.89
CA PHE A 109 0.85 2.19 -5.73
C PHE A 109 1.32 3.65 -5.77
N VAL A 110 1.86 4.14 -4.67
CA VAL A 110 2.51 5.46 -4.60
C VAL A 110 3.99 5.31 -4.92
N MET A 111 4.50 6.10 -5.88
CA MET A 111 5.90 6.05 -6.26
C MET A 111 6.81 6.52 -5.13
N HIS A 112 7.71 5.65 -4.71
CA HIS A 112 8.74 5.97 -3.73
C HIS A 112 9.88 6.79 -4.35
N ALA A 113 10.77 7.36 -3.51
CA ALA A 113 11.96 8.08 -3.98
C ALA A 113 13.09 7.11 -4.40
N GLU A 114 12.74 6.08 -5.16
CA GLU A 114 13.62 5.04 -5.69
C GLU A 114 12.98 4.37 -6.91
N ASN A 115 13.78 3.69 -7.73
CA ASN A 115 13.24 2.91 -8.84
C ASN A 115 12.35 1.78 -8.31
N ALA A 116 11.22 1.56 -8.97
CA ALA A 116 10.24 0.57 -8.59
C ALA A 116 10.35 -0.70 -9.46
N VAL A 117 10.55 -1.84 -8.80
CA VAL A 117 10.48 -3.15 -9.43
C VAL A 117 9.22 -3.85 -8.97
N MET A 118 8.28 -4.02 -9.89
CA MET A 118 7.00 -4.67 -9.65
C MET A 118 7.13 -6.18 -9.79
N THR A 119 6.53 -6.93 -8.88
CA THR A 119 6.41 -8.38 -8.92
C THR A 119 4.99 -8.81 -8.67
N GLY A 120 4.59 -9.96 -9.21
CA GLY A 120 3.29 -10.58 -8.95
C GLY A 120 3.32 -12.06 -9.31
N GLU A 121 2.49 -12.85 -8.67
CA GLU A 121 2.31 -14.26 -8.95
C GLU A 121 1.06 -14.44 -9.80
N PHE A 122 1.20 -15.06 -10.97
CA PHE A 122 0.08 -15.42 -11.84
C PHE A 122 -0.22 -16.90 -11.67
N VAL A 123 -1.47 -17.23 -11.43
CA VAL A 123 -1.96 -18.57 -11.10
C VAL A 123 -3.16 -18.95 -11.94
N THR A 124 -3.45 -20.24 -12.03
CA THR A 124 -4.64 -20.77 -12.70
C THR A 124 -5.92 -20.49 -11.90
N ILE A 125 -7.10 -20.65 -12.53
CA ILE A 125 -8.38 -20.50 -11.81
C ILE A 125 -8.52 -21.48 -10.65
N ASP A 126 -8.03 -22.72 -10.80
CA ASP A 126 -8.12 -23.75 -9.74
C ASP A 126 -7.29 -23.32 -8.52
N GLU A 127 -6.11 -22.76 -8.75
CA GLU A 127 -5.26 -22.23 -7.68
C GLU A 127 -5.89 -21.00 -7.02
N LEU A 128 -6.55 -20.09 -7.79
CA LEU A 128 -7.31 -18.98 -7.22
C LEU A 128 -8.45 -19.45 -6.33
N VAL A 129 -9.22 -20.44 -6.78
CA VAL A 129 -10.30 -21.04 -5.99
C VAL A 129 -9.74 -21.71 -4.74
N GLY A 130 -8.60 -22.39 -4.84
CA GLY A 130 -7.89 -22.94 -3.69
C GLY A 130 -7.52 -21.85 -2.68
N PHE A 131 -6.94 -20.74 -3.14
CA PHE A 131 -6.58 -19.61 -2.30
C PHE A 131 -7.81 -18.97 -1.62
N LEU A 132 -8.92 -18.77 -2.35
CA LEU A 132 -10.17 -18.26 -1.76
C LEU A 132 -10.70 -19.20 -0.67
N LYS A 133 -10.62 -20.52 -0.84
CA LYS A 133 -11.02 -21.50 0.18
C LYS A 133 -10.18 -21.37 1.45
N ASP A 134 -8.87 -21.23 1.31
CA ASP A 134 -7.96 -21.04 2.46
C ASP A 134 -8.27 -19.74 3.21
N GLU A 135 -8.56 -18.64 2.50
CA GLU A 135 -8.95 -17.37 3.12
C GLU A 135 -10.33 -17.45 3.80
N LEU A 136 -11.30 -18.18 3.21
CA LEU A 136 -12.59 -18.46 3.86
C LEU A 136 -12.43 -19.25 5.16
N ASP A 137 -11.55 -20.24 5.17
CA ASP A 137 -11.29 -21.04 6.36
C ASP A 137 -10.64 -20.22 7.49
N LYS A 138 -9.79 -19.23 7.14
CA LYS A 138 -9.26 -18.26 8.10
C LYS A 138 -10.36 -17.33 8.61
N ALA A 139 -11.16 -16.75 7.73
CA ALA A 139 -12.24 -15.82 8.06
C ALA A 139 -13.28 -16.46 8.99
N LYS A 140 -13.67 -17.71 8.75
CA LYS A 140 -14.64 -18.45 9.58
C LYS A 140 -14.15 -18.71 11.02
N LYS A 141 -12.85 -18.68 11.26
CA LYS A 141 -12.29 -18.84 12.63
C LYS A 141 -12.32 -17.55 13.43
N ILE A 142 -12.63 -16.41 12.81
CA ILE A 142 -12.74 -15.13 13.49
C ILE A 142 -14.00 -15.10 14.34
N ASP A 143 -13.83 -14.82 15.64
CA ASP A 143 -14.96 -14.64 16.57
C ASP A 143 -15.60 -13.26 16.35
N ALA A 144 -16.62 -13.22 15.49
CA ALA A 144 -17.33 -12.00 15.12
C ALA A 144 -17.97 -11.26 16.33
N ALA A 145 -18.20 -11.95 17.47
CA ALA A 145 -18.80 -11.34 18.66
C ALA A 145 -17.88 -10.30 19.33
N LYS A 146 -16.57 -10.34 19.06
CA LYS A 146 -15.58 -9.40 19.58
C LYS A 146 -15.53 -8.07 18.85
N TYR A 147 -16.17 -7.97 17.66
CA TYR A 147 -16.06 -6.83 16.77
C TYR A 147 -17.36 -6.04 16.69
N GLU A 148 -17.26 -4.77 16.31
CA GLU A 148 -18.39 -3.90 16.06
C GLU A 148 -19.33 -4.50 14.99
N GLU A 149 -20.65 -4.34 15.18
CA GLU A 149 -21.68 -4.99 14.37
C GLU A 149 -21.51 -4.71 12.87
N VAL A 150 -21.15 -3.49 12.50
CA VAL A 150 -20.98 -3.10 11.09
C VAL A 150 -19.85 -3.87 10.44
N SER A 151 -18.66 -3.92 11.06
CA SER A 151 -17.49 -4.64 10.52
C SER A 151 -17.69 -6.15 10.56
N ALA A 152 -18.30 -6.68 11.60
CA ALA A 152 -18.65 -8.10 11.71
C ALA A 152 -19.65 -8.53 10.64
N THR A 153 -20.66 -7.69 10.34
CA THR A 153 -21.62 -7.94 9.27
C THR A 153 -20.98 -7.91 7.90
N ALA A 154 -20.05 -6.97 7.65
CA ALA A 154 -19.28 -6.92 6.40
C ALA A 154 -18.49 -8.21 6.19
N LEU A 155 -17.80 -8.71 7.23
CA LEU A 155 -17.09 -9.99 7.17
C LEU A 155 -18.02 -11.16 6.86
N LYS A 156 -19.17 -11.24 7.52
CA LYS A 156 -20.16 -12.29 7.28
C LYS A 156 -20.67 -12.28 5.83
N ASN A 157 -20.94 -11.11 5.28
CA ASN A 157 -21.40 -10.96 3.90
C ASN A 157 -20.30 -11.38 2.91
N ALA A 158 -19.04 -11.01 3.16
CA ALA A 158 -17.91 -11.40 2.34
C ALA A 158 -17.67 -12.93 2.37
N ILE A 159 -17.84 -13.58 3.53
CA ILE A 159 -17.78 -15.04 3.65
C ILE A 159 -18.87 -15.69 2.77
N LEU A 160 -20.12 -15.22 2.88
CA LEU A 160 -21.23 -15.75 2.09
C LEU A 160 -21.00 -15.58 0.58
N ALA A 161 -20.51 -14.43 0.15
CA ALA A 161 -20.18 -14.17 -1.25
C ALA A 161 -19.06 -15.10 -1.77
N GLY A 162 -18.02 -15.30 -0.98
CA GLY A 162 -16.94 -16.23 -1.32
C GLY A 162 -17.40 -17.69 -1.41
N GLU A 163 -18.23 -18.15 -0.45
CA GLU A 163 -18.83 -19.48 -0.49
C GLU A 163 -19.69 -19.68 -1.75
N GLN A 164 -20.51 -18.67 -2.08
CA GLN A 164 -21.35 -18.71 -3.27
C GLN A 164 -20.51 -18.76 -4.56
N ALA A 165 -19.40 -18.01 -4.63
CA ALA A 165 -18.51 -18.05 -5.78
C ALA A 165 -17.92 -19.45 -6.02
N ILE A 166 -17.51 -20.16 -4.97
CA ILE A 166 -16.93 -21.50 -5.07
C ILE A 166 -17.91 -22.54 -5.61
N ILE A 167 -19.19 -22.43 -5.27
CA ILE A 167 -20.21 -23.40 -5.70
C ILE A 167 -20.87 -23.04 -7.03
N THR A 168 -20.58 -21.83 -7.56
CA THR A 168 -21.16 -21.35 -8.82
C THR A 168 -20.51 -22.10 -10.00
N PRO A 169 -21.27 -22.82 -10.83
CA PRO A 169 -20.74 -23.43 -12.05
C PRO A 169 -20.15 -22.38 -12.98
N ALA A 170 -18.97 -22.64 -13.56
CA ALA A 170 -18.28 -21.76 -14.48
C ALA A 170 -17.99 -20.35 -13.91
N VAL A 171 -17.64 -20.29 -12.62
CA VAL A 171 -17.14 -19.05 -12.00
C VAL A 171 -15.94 -18.51 -12.78
N THR A 172 -15.89 -17.20 -13.01
CA THR A 172 -14.73 -16.60 -13.69
C THR A 172 -13.63 -16.25 -12.69
N GLY A 173 -12.37 -16.20 -13.17
CA GLY A 173 -11.25 -15.80 -12.31
C GLY A 173 -11.43 -14.41 -11.72
N GLU A 174 -12.02 -13.47 -12.47
CA GLU A 174 -12.34 -12.11 -12.00
C GLU A 174 -13.34 -12.11 -10.83
N GLN A 175 -14.35 -13.00 -10.91
CA GLN A 175 -15.30 -13.16 -9.80
C GLN A 175 -14.62 -13.71 -8.54
N VAL A 176 -13.73 -14.71 -8.70
CA VAL A 176 -12.96 -15.27 -7.59
C VAL A 176 -12.03 -14.20 -6.98
N GLN A 177 -11.31 -13.45 -7.83
CA GLN A 177 -10.45 -12.36 -7.39
C GLN A 177 -11.24 -11.31 -6.60
N LYS A 178 -12.40 -10.86 -7.11
CA LYS A 178 -13.26 -9.88 -6.44
C LYS A 178 -13.70 -10.36 -5.06
N CYS A 179 -14.23 -11.58 -4.96
CA CYS A 179 -14.64 -12.15 -3.66
C CYS A 179 -13.45 -12.28 -2.69
N THR A 180 -12.26 -12.60 -3.20
CA THR A 180 -11.05 -12.70 -2.38
C THR A 180 -10.64 -11.32 -1.83
N VAL A 181 -10.64 -10.27 -2.66
CA VAL A 181 -10.35 -8.88 -2.22
C VAL A 181 -11.36 -8.44 -1.17
N GLU A 182 -12.65 -8.64 -1.41
CA GLU A 182 -13.71 -8.27 -0.46
C GLU A 182 -13.55 -8.99 0.88
N LEU A 183 -13.22 -10.28 0.86
CA LEU A 183 -12.99 -11.08 2.06
C LEU A 183 -11.77 -10.59 2.86
N MET A 184 -10.63 -10.43 2.20
CA MET A 184 -9.40 -9.96 2.85
C MET A 184 -9.54 -8.53 3.38
N THR A 185 -10.24 -7.66 2.64
CA THR A 185 -10.55 -6.31 3.09
C THR A 185 -11.46 -6.33 4.32
N ALA A 186 -12.50 -7.15 4.33
CA ALA A 186 -13.38 -7.27 5.47
C ALA A 186 -12.66 -7.81 6.72
N GLN A 187 -11.71 -8.74 6.56
CA GLN A 187 -10.87 -9.25 7.67
C GLN A 187 -9.98 -8.14 8.27
N THR A 188 -9.33 -7.34 7.42
CA THR A 188 -8.41 -6.28 7.87
C THR A 188 -9.12 -5.04 8.40
N SER A 189 -10.40 -4.84 8.04
CA SER A 189 -11.24 -3.70 8.46
C SER A 189 -12.06 -3.99 9.72
N LEU A 190 -11.81 -5.09 10.42
CA LEU A 190 -12.52 -5.41 11.66
C LEU A 190 -12.17 -4.40 12.76
N VAL A 191 -13.19 -3.86 13.40
CA VAL A 191 -13.09 -2.92 14.52
C VAL A 191 -13.50 -3.64 15.80
N GLU A 192 -12.60 -3.77 16.75
CA GLU A 192 -12.90 -4.38 18.06
C GLU A 192 -13.88 -3.52 18.85
N LYS A 193 -14.80 -4.18 19.56
CA LYS A 193 -15.70 -3.50 20.50
C LYS A 193 -14.89 -2.86 21.62
N SER A 194 -15.19 -1.60 21.94
CA SER A 194 -14.64 -0.96 23.13
C SER A 194 -15.08 -1.72 24.39
N VAL A 195 -14.13 -2.16 25.19
CA VAL A 195 -14.44 -2.69 26.53
C VAL A 195 -14.95 -1.52 27.36
N PRO A 196 -16.17 -1.59 27.97
CA PRO A 196 -16.61 -0.54 28.88
C PRO A 196 -15.57 -0.40 30.01
N ASP A 197 -15.08 0.83 30.19
CA ASP A 197 -14.18 1.14 31.31
C ASP A 197 -14.89 0.70 32.61
N ALA A 198 -14.25 -0.18 33.35
CA ALA A 198 -14.80 -0.61 34.62
C ALA A 198 -14.80 0.60 35.55
N THR A 199 -15.95 1.25 35.66
CA THR A 199 -16.19 2.35 36.62
C THR A 199 -15.76 1.85 38.01
N PRO A 200 -14.77 2.47 38.69
CA PRO A 200 -14.44 2.07 40.03
C PRO A 200 -15.66 2.24 40.91
N THR A 201 -16.09 1.17 41.53
CA THR A 201 -17.17 1.19 42.55
C THR A 201 -16.72 2.15 43.67
N PRO A 202 -17.49 3.22 43.99
CA PRO A 202 -17.16 4.09 45.11
C PRO A 202 -17.19 3.23 46.40
N LEU A 203 -16.12 3.37 47.19
CA LEU A 203 -16.03 2.82 48.55
C LEU A 203 -17.00 3.51 49.50
#